data_4694468a024d31be3e8ded473972f5e9
#
_entry.id   4694468a024d31be3e8ded473972f5e9
#
_cell.length_a   1.000
_cell.length_b   1.000
_cell.length_c   1.000
_cell.angle_alpha   90.00
_cell.angle_beta   90.00
_cell.angle_gamma   90.00
#
_symmetry.space_group_name_H-M   'P 1'
#
loop_
_entity.id
_entity.type
_entity.pdbx_description
1 polymer ?
#
loop_
_entity_poly.entity_id
_entity_poly.type
_entity_poly.pdbx_seq_one_letter_code
_entity_poly.pdbx_strand_id
1 'polypeptide(L)'
;MLRSMKTFYALSFLCGAAVMLGFTALSASNSPQHVYELRLYHVNPGKMDALKARFGDHTDSIFKRHNMKSVGYWSPEDAPDSQNLFVYILEHPSRQEAEKNWAAFQADPEWQKVKAESEAQGKLVDHIDRYFMDPTSFSALN
;
A
#
# COMPACT_ATOMS: atom_id res chain seq x y z
N MET A 1 86.55 13.08 -39.07
CA MET A 1 86.72 12.15 -37.97
C MET A 1 85.68 12.46 -36.89
N LEU A 2 84.53 11.81 -36.92
CA LEU A 2 83.57 11.89 -35.82
C LEU A 2 82.95 10.49 -35.65
N ARG A 3 83.18 9.92 -34.50
CA ARG A 3 82.65 8.62 -34.08
C ARG A 3 81.22 8.76 -33.60
N SER A 4 80.33 7.98 -34.24
CA SER A 4 78.94 7.83 -33.88
C SER A 4 78.82 6.93 -32.63
N MET A 5 78.26 7.44 -31.54
CA MET A 5 77.80 6.65 -30.38
C MET A 5 76.33 6.35 -30.53
N LYS A 6 76.02 5.09 -30.72
CA LYS A 6 74.63 4.59 -30.74
C LYS A 6 74.18 4.34 -29.28
N THR A 7 73.21 5.11 -28.83
CA THR A 7 72.60 4.91 -27.53
C THR A 7 71.42 3.94 -27.70
N PHE A 8 71.49 2.77 -27.02
CA PHE A 8 70.38 1.82 -26.92
C PHE A 8 69.43 2.26 -25.82
N TYR A 9 68.18 2.53 -26.19
CA TYR A 9 67.10 2.70 -25.23
C TYR A 9 66.43 1.33 -25.01
N ALA A 10 66.55 0.81 -23.77
CA ALA A 10 65.84 -0.33 -23.31
C ALA A 10 64.39 0.07 -22.97
N LEU A 11 63.44 -0.50 -23.66
CA LEU A 11 62.03 -0.28 -23.44
C LEU A 11 61.55 -1.26 -22.34
N SER A 12 61.35 -0.76 -21.14
CA SER A 12 60.77 -1.53 -20.03
C SER A 12 59.26 -1.56 -20.19
N PHE A 13 58.72 -2.72 -20.54
CA PHE A 13 57.26 -2.99 -20.50
C PHE A 13 56.84 -3.20 -19.06
N LEU A 14 56.19 -2.21 -18.43
CA LEU A 14 55.47 -2.39 -17.17
C LEU A 14 54.11 -2.94 -17.50
N CYS A 15 53.94 -4.24 -17.19
CA CYS A 15 52.62 -4.92 -17.26
C CYS A 15 51.78 -4.51 -16.02
N GLY A 16 50.98 -3.46 -16.16
CA GLY A 16 50.04 -3.04 -15.14
C GLY A 16 48.79 -3.95 -15.14
N ALA A 17 48.73 -4.88 -14.18
CA ALA A 17 47.51 -5.64 -13.93
C ALA A 17 46.46 -4.72 -13.30
N ALA A 18 45.49 -4.26 -14.10
CA ALA A 18 44.31 -3.56 -13.60
C ALA A 18 43.39 -4.56 -12.87
N VAL A 19 43.40 -4.55 -11.56
CA VAL A 19 42.42 -5.26 -10.72
C VAL A 19 41.10 -4.47 -10.83
N MET A 20 40.20 -4.94 -11.69
CA MET A 20 38.81 -4.50 -11.73
C MET A 20 38.09 -5.08 -10.52
N LEU A 21 38.01 -4.30 -9.43
CA LEU A 21 37.08 -4.56 -8.34
C LEU A 21 35.66 -4.36 -8.89
N GLY A 22 35.02 -5.45 -9.31
CA GLY A 22 33.61 -5.47 -9.65
C GLY A 22 32.79 -5.17 -8.42
N PHE A 23 32.31 -3.93 -8.27
CA PHE A 23 31.21 -3.61 -7.39
C PHE A 23 29.95 -4.27 -7.96
N THR A 24 29.63 -5.47 -7.49
CA THR A 24 28.28 -6.00 -7.64
C THR A 24 27.39 -5.18 -6.73
N ALA A 25 26.77 -4.14 -7.27
CA ALA A 25 25.64 -3.50 -6.61
C ALA A 25 24.58 -4.58 -6.41
N LEU A 26 24.41 -5.04 -5.16
CA LEU A 26 23.23 -5.77 -4.77
C LEU A 26 22.05 -4.81 -5.00
N SER A 27 21.40 -4.93 -6.15
CA SER A 27 20.11 -4.32 -6.35
C SER A 27 19.17 -5.03 -5.37
N ALA A 28 18.97 -4.41 -4.20
CA ALA A 28 17.81 -4.74 -3.39
C ALA A 28 16.62 -4.51 -4.31
N SER A 29 15.95 -5.57 -4.70
CA SER A 29 14.67 -5.50 -5.39
C SER A 29 13.70 -4.88 -4.40
N ASN A 30 13.56 -3.54 -4.43
CA ASN A 30 12.44 -2.85 -3.85
C ASN A 30 11.21 -3.24 -4.68
N SER A 31 10.68 -4.44 -4.42
CA SER A 31 9.28 -4.69 -4.75
C SER A 31 8.50 -3.59 -4.04
N PRO A 32 7.58 -2.89 -4.71
CA PRO A 32 6.75 -1.90 -4.04
C PRO A 32 6.05 -2.62 -2.88
N GLN A 33 6.47 -2.30 -1.66
CA GLN A 33 5.90 -2.90 -0.46
C GLN A 33 4.52 -2.28 -0.27
N HIS A 34 3.49 -3.05 -0.65
CA HIS A 34 2.11 -2.64 -0.44
C HIS A 34 1.82 -2.53 1.05
N VAL A 35 1.06 -1.53 1.43
CA VAL A 35 0.58 -1.31 2.79
C VAL A 35 -0.88 -1.74 2.86
N TYR A 36 -1.21 -2.52 3.87
CA TYR A 36 -2.58 -2.95 4.12
C TYR A 36 -3.21 -2.12 5.24
N GLU A 37 -4.43 -1.66 5.03
CA GLU A 37 -5.17 -0.89 6.02
C GLU A 37 -6.35 -1.72 6.52
N LEU A 38 -6.24 -2.23 7.77
CA LEU A 38 -7.33 -2.88 8.47
C LEU A 38 -8.24 -1.82 9.08
N ARG A 39 -9.54 -1.97 8.88
CA ARG A 39 -10.56 -1.12 9.49
C ARG A 39 -11.60 -1.98 10.20
N LEU A 40 -11.81 -1.65 11.46
CA LEU A 40 -12.82 -2.24 12.34
C LEU A 40 -13.89 -1.18 12.58
N TYR A 41 -15.07 -1.38 12.01
CA TYR A 41 -16.20 -0.48 12.17
C TYR A 41 -17.09 -0.98 13.29
N HIS A 42 -17.17 -0.23 14.37
CA HIS A 42 -18.10 -0.48 15.46
C HIS A 42 -19.45 0.12 15.10
N VAL A 43 -20.39 -0.77 14.78
CA VAL A 43 -21.68 -0.43 14.16
C VAL A 43 -22.71 -0.17 15.24
N ASN A 44 -23.49 0.90 15.07
CA ASN A 44 -24.57 1.22 16.00
C ASN A 44 -25.66 0.13 15.98
N PRO A 45 -26.36 -0.09 17.12
CA PRO A 45 -27.39 -1.11 17.20
C PRO A 45 -28.43 -1.03 16.09
N GLY A 46 -28.69 -2.17 15.41
CA GLY A 46 -29.64 -2.27 14.32
C GLY A 46 -29.23 -1.64 12.99
N LYS A 47 -27.96 -1.18 12.86
CA LYS A 47 -27.46 -0.51 11.64
C LYS A 47 -26.61 -1.39 10.73
N MET A 48 -26.35 -2.64 11.09
CA MET A 48 -25.45 -3.53 10.34
C MET A 48 -25.91 -3.75 8.88
N ASP A 49 -27.18 -4.04 8.67
CA ASP A 49 -27.70 -4.31 7.32
C ASP A 49 -27.63 -3.05 6.44
N ALA A 50 -27.94 -1.89 7.00
CA ALA A 50 -27.80 -0.61 6.29
C ALA A 50 -26.33 -0.30 5.95
N LEU A 51 -25.39 -0.63 6.84
CA LEU A 51 -23.97 -0.48 6.57
C LEU A 51 -23.51 -1.42 5.44
N LYS A 52 -23.89 -2.69 5.51
CA LYS A 52 -23.56 -3.67 4.46
C LYS A 52 -24.12 -3.26 3.11
N ALA A 53 -25.38 -2.81 3.05
CA ALA A 53 -25.98 -2.29 1.83
C ALA A 53 -25.20 -1.09 1.28
N ARG A 54 -24.85 -0.10 2.12
CA ARG A 54 -24.03 1.05 1.70
C ARG A 54 -22.70 0.62 1.09
N PHE A 55 -22.03 -0.38 1.67
CA PHE A 55 -20.76 -0.90 1.14
C PHE A 55 -20.95 -1.64 -0.17
N GLY A 56 -21.90 -2.57 -0.24
CA GLY A 56 -22.15 -3.39 -1.42
C GLY A 56 -22.67 -2.60 -2.62
N ASP A 57 -23.58 -1.66 -2.37
CA ASP A 57 -24.25 -0.93 -3.45
C ASP A 57 -23.43 0.29 -3.94
N HIS A 58 -22.58 0.87 -3.07
CA HIS A 58 -21.92 2.14 -3.37
C HIS A 58 -20.44 2.21 -2.98
N THR A 59 -20.09 1.97 -1.71
CA THR A 59 -18.78 2.34 -1.16
C THR A 59 -17.63 1.62 -1.89
N ASP A 60 -17.76 0.32 -2.19
CA ASP A 60 -16.71 -0.45 -2.86
C ASP A 60 -16.43 0.08 -4.27
N SER A 61 -17.46 0.48 -5.02
CA SER A 61 -17.29 1.08 -6.35
C SER A 61 -16.60 2.44 -6.28
N ILE A 62 -16.93 3.26 -5.27
CA ILE A 62 -16.29 4.55 -5.03
C ILE A 62 -14.83 4.36 -4.61
N PHE A 63 -14.53 3.39 -3.75
CA PHE A 63 -13.14 3.02 -3.40
C PHE A 63 -12.31 2.71 -4.65
N LYS A 64 -12.83 1.90 -5.55
CA LYS A 64 -12.15 1.54 -6.81
C LYS A 64 -11.82 2.76 -7.66
N ARG A 65 -12.73 3.74 -7.76
CA ARG A 65 -12.48 5.00 -8.48
C ARG A 65 -11.34 5.82 -7.89
N HIS A 66 -11.15 5.72 -6.58
CA HIS A 66 -10.10 6.43 -5.85
C HIS A 66 -8.85 5.57 -5.60
N ASN A 67 -8.61 4.53 -6.41
CA ASN A 67 -7.44 3.64 -6.32
C ASN A 67 -7.28 2.99 -4.94
N MET A 68 -8.39 2.73 -4.25
CA MET A 68 -8.42 2.04 -2.97
C MET A 68 -8.89 0.60 -3.23
N LYS A 69 -7.95 -0.33 -3.27
CA LYS A 69 -8.23 -1.73 -3.59
C LYS A 69 -8.69 -2.49 -2.35
N SER A 70 -9.92 -2.99 -2.35
CA SER A 70 -10.41 -3.85 -1.28
C SER A 70 -9.81 -5.26 -1.39
N VAL A 71 -9.28 -5.77 -0.27
CA VAL A 71 -8.87 -7.18 -0.13
C VAL A 71 -10.09 -8.03 0.20
N GLY A 72 -10.97 -7.54 1.07
CA GLY A 72 -12.21 -8.19 1.42
C GLY A 72 -12.96 -7.50 2.54
N TYR A 73 -14.17 -8.00 2.81
CA TYR A 73 -15.10 -7.51 3.82
C TYR A 73 -15.61 -8.68 4.64
N TRP A 74 -15.71 -8.52 5.96
CA TRP A 74 -16.13 -9.56 6.88
C TRP A 74 -17.06 -9.03 7.95
N SER A 75 -17.95 -9.89 8.45
CA SER A 75 -18.62 -9.77 9.74
C SER A 75 -18.31 -11.02 10.53
N PRO A 76 -18.05 -10.93 11.84
CA PRO A 76 -17.99 -12.11 12.69
C PRO A 76 -19.26 -12.96 12.58
N GLU A 77 -19.13 -14.27 12.81
CA GLU A 77 -20.29 -15.19 12.83
C GLU A 77 -21.01 -15.17 14.18
N ASP A 78 -20.24 -15.01 15.26
CA ASP A 78 -20.76 -15.11 16.62
C ASP A 78 -21.24 -13.76 17.17
N ALA A 79 -22.35 -13.81 17.95
CA ALA A 79 -22.83 -12.67 18.71
C ALA A 79 -21.92 -12.40 19.93
N PRO A 80 -21.78 -11.14 20.37
CA PRO A 80 -22.49 -9.95 19.84
C PRO A 80 -21.87 -9.34 18.59
N ASP A 81 -20.65 -9.73 18.21
CA ASP A 81 -19.85 -9.06 17.19
C ASP A 81 -20.45 -9.19 15.79
N SER A 82 -21.20 -10.27 15.51
CA SER A 82 -21.92 -10.42 14.24
C SER A 82 -22.93 -9.30 13.96
N GLN A 83 -23.39 -8.60 15.01
CA GLN A 83 -24.38 -7.55 14.91
C GLN A 83 -23.78 -6.13 14.99
N ASN A 84 -22.55 -6.00 15.47
CA ASN A 84 -21.97 -4.69 15.77
C ASN A 84 -20.54 -4.48 15.27
N LEU A 85 -19.92 -5.49 14.64
CA LEU A 85 -18.56 -5.35 14.08
C LEU A 85 -18.55 -5.67 12.58
N PHE A 86 -18.11 -4.70 11.79
CA PHE A 86 -17.86 -4.86 10.36
C PHE A 86 -16.39 -4.59 10.06
N VAL A 87 -15.73 -5.54 9.39
CA VAL A 87 -14.28 -5.54 9.17
C VAL A 87 -13.97 -5.50 7.70
N TYR A 88 -12.97 -4.72 7.30
CA TYR A 88 -12.44 -4.80 5.94
C TYR A 88 -10.96 -4.42 5.89
N ILE A 89 -10.31 -4.84 4.82
CA ILE A 89 -8.91 -4.54 4.54
C ILE A 89 -8.83 -3.89 3.16
N LEU A 90 -8.10 -2.77 3.10
CA LEU A 90 -7.68 -2.13 1.85
C LEU A 90 -6.19 -2.37 1.61
N GLU A 91 -5.81 -2.49 0.36
CA GLU A 91 -4.43 -2.52 -0.11
C GLU A 91 -4.09 -1.18 -0.76
N HIS A 92 -2.95 -0.61 -0.40
CA HIS A 92 -2.45 0.65 -0.93
C HIS A 92 -1.00 0.50 -1.41
N PRO A 93 -0.58 1.25 -2.45
CA PRO A 93 0.83 1.26 -2.89
C PRO A 93 1.78 1.80 -1.82
N SER A 94 1.30 2.69 -0.96
CA SER A 94 2.03 3.25 0.18
C SER A 94 1.06 3.92 1.16
N ARG A 95 1.53 4.20 2.38
CA ARG A 95 0.75 4.98 3.34
C ARG A 95 0.44 6.41 2.84
N GLN A 96 1.36 7.04 2.14
CA GLN A 96 1.15 8.37 1.57
C GLN A 96 0.04 8.36 0.50
N GLU A 97 0.03 7.35 -0.38
CA GLU A 97 -1.04 7.18 -1.37
C GLU A 97 -2.38 6.86 -0.69
N ALA A 98 -2.39 6.07 0.37
CA ALA A 98 -3.59 5.82 1.17
C ALA A 98 -4.20 7.14 1.68
N GLU A 99 -3.40 7.99 2.30
CA GLU A 99 -3.87 9.29 2.85
C GLU A 99 -4.43 10.20 1.75
N LYS A 100 -3.75 10.27 0.60
CA LYS A 100 -4.22 11.03 -0.57
C LYS A 100 -5.54 10.48 -1.13
N ASN A 101 -5.64 9.17 -1.29
CA ASN A 101 -6.83 8.52 -1.83
C ASN A 101 -8.02 8.65 -0.86
N TRP A 102 -7.78 8.57 0.44
CA TRP A 102 -8.81 8.86 1.46
C TRP A 102 -9.30 10.29 1.39
N ALA A 103 -8.42 11.27 1.22
CA ALA A 103 -8.82 12.67 1.07
C ALA A 103 -9.71 12.87 -0.18
N ALA A 104 -9.33 12.26 -1.31
CA ALA A 104 -10.11 12.30 -2.54
C ALA A 104 -11.48 11.60 -2.39
N PHE A 105 -11.52 10.43 -1.76
CA PHE A 105 -12.76 9.72 -1.45
C PHE A 105 -13.70 10.56 -0.56
N GLN A 106 -13.18 11.18 0.49
CA GLN A 106 -14.00 12.01 1.40
C GLN A 106 -14.57 13.26 0.69
N ALA A 107 -13.87 13.78 -0.31
CA ALA A 107 -14.31 14.92 -1.11
C ALA A 107 -15.25 14.53 -2.27
N ASP A 108 -15.42 13.24 -2.57
CA ASP A 108 -16.27 12.74 -3.65
C ASP A 108 -17.75 13.10 -3.40
N PRO A 109 -18.42 13.84 -4.32
CA PRO A 109 -19.82 14.25 -4.13
C PRO A 109 -20.79 13.06 -4.03
N GLU A 110 -20.50 11.95 -4.73
CA GLU A 110 -21.33 10.74 -4.64
C GLU A 110 -21.21 10.11 -3.26
N TRP A 111 -19.98 10.00 -2.73
CA TRP A 111 -19.77 9.53 -1.36
C TRP A 111 -20.51 10.39 -0.33
N GLN A 112 -20.41 11.72 -0.46
CA GLN A 112 -21.07 12.62 0.47
C GLN A 112 -22.60 12.45 0.43
N LYS A 113 -23.17 12.30 -0.76
CA LYS A 113 -24.60 12.01 -0.95
C LYS A 113 -24.99 10.66 -0.33
N VAL A 114 -24.30 9.59 -0.69
CA VAL A 114 -24.55 8.24 -0.17
C VAL A 114 -24.46 8.18 1.34
N LYS A 115 -23.45 8.84 1.92
CA LYS A 115 -23.28 8.93 3.37
C LYS A 115 -24.48 9.65 4.01
N ALA A 116 -24.85 10.82 3.49
CA ALA A 116 -25.97 11.59 4.03
C ALA A 116 -27.30 10.82 3.95
N GLU A 117 -27.58 10.17 2.83
CA GLU A 117 -28.81 9.37 2.64
C GLU A 117 -28.86 8.15 3.56
N SER A 118 -27.77 7.41 3.65
CA SER A 118 -27.69 6.21 4.51
C SER A 118 -27.73 6.54 6.01
N GLU A 119 -27.36 7.74 6.42
CA GLU A 119 -27.34 8.21 7.80
C GLU A 119 -28.52 9.14 8.15
N ALA A 120 -29.49 9.29 7.26
CA ALA A 120 -30.67 10.13 7.49
C ALA A 120 -31.49 9.70 8.75
N GLN A 121 -31.42 8.42 9.12
CA GLN A 121 -32.06 7.84 10.30
C GLN A 121 -31.05 7.61 11.46
N GLY A 122 -29.96 8.37 11.49
CA GLY A 122 -28.88 8.30 12.48
C GLY A 122 -27.62 7.62 11.94
N LYS A 123 -26.52 7.88 12.63
CA LYS A 123 -25.20 7.35 12.26
C LYS A 123 -25.20 5.82 12.19
N LEU A 124 -24.57 5.27 11.17
CA LEU A 124 -24.39 3.82 11.03
C LEU A 124 -23.25 3.31 11.91
N VAL A 125 -22.19 4.08 12.05
CA VAL A 125 -20.96 3.69 12.75
C VAL A 125 -20.74 4.61 13.94
N ASP A 126 -20.45 4.01 15.10
CA ASP A 126 -20.09 4.73 16.31
C ASP A 126 -18.65 5.24 16.20
N HIS A 127 -17.70 4.33 16.06
CA HIS A 127 -16.29 4.64 15.88
C HIS A 127 -15.59 3.63 14.97
N ILE A 128 -14.36 3.94 14.58
CA ILE A 128 -13.55 3.14 13.65
C ILE A 128 -12.16 2.99 14.25
N ASP A 129 -11.71 1.75 14.44
CA ASP A 129 -10.30 1.45 14.66
C ASP A 129 -9.62 1.25 13.31
N ARG A 130 -8.41 1.80 13.19
CA ARG A 130 -7.63 1.75 11.95
C ARG A 130 -6.19 1.35 12.22
N TYR A 131 -5.70 0.37 11.46
CA TYR A 131 -4.32 -0.09 11.55
C TYR A 131 -3.70 -0.16 10.16
N PHE A 132 -2.56 0.50 9.99
CA PHE A 132 -1.70 0.24 8.83
C PHE A 132 -0.76 -0.91 9.15
N MET A 133 -0.63 -1.85 8.22
CA MET A 133 0.09 -3.10 8.43
C MET A 133 1.02 -3.35 7.25
N ASP A 134 2.24 -3.78 7.55
CA ASP A 134 3.15 -4.34 6.56
C ASP A 134 3.02 -5.85 6.56
N PRO A 135 2.99 -6.52 5.40
CA PRO A 135 2.97 -7.97 5.36
C PRO A 135 4.29 -8.54 5.91
N THR A 136 4.19 -9.64 6.65
CA THR A 136 5.37 -10.38 7.10
C THR A 136 6.00 -11.15 5.94
N SER A 137 7.28 -11.52 6.05
CA SER A 137 8.00 -12.24 5.00
C SER A 137 7.40 -13.61 4.63
N PHE A 138 6.53 -14.16 5.47
CA PHE A 138 5.80 -15.42 5.24
C PHE A 138 4.32 -15.22 4.90
N SER A 139 3.90 -13.95 4.67
CA SER A 139 2.53 -13.64 4.24
C SER A 139 2.33 -14.03 2.78
N ALA A 140 1.16 -14.57 2.46
CA ALA A 140 0.74 -14.80 1.07
C ALA A 140 0.40 -13.50 0.32
N LEU A 141 0.38 -12.37 1.00
CA LEU A 141 0.08 -11.04 0.46
C LEU A 141 1.35 -10.18 0.25
N ASN A 142 2.52 -10.82 0.06
CA ASN A 142 3.77 -10.14 -0.27
C ASN A 142 3.81 -9.71 -1.74
#